data_4876954542fce1ec6e0dc653752811a6
#
_entry.id   4876954542fce1ec6e0dc653752811a6
#
_cell.length_a   1.000
_cell.length_b   1.000
_cell.length_c   1.000
_cell.angle_alpha   90.00
_cell.angle_beta   90.00
_cell.angle_gamma   90.00
#
_symmetry.space_group_name_H-M   'P 1'
#
loop_
_entity.id
_entity.type
_entity.pdbx_description
1 polymer ?
#
loop_
_entity_poly.entity_id
_entity_poly.type
_entity_poly.pdbx_seq_one_letter_code
_entity_poly.pdbx_strand_id
1 'polypeptide(L)'
;MQIPNLHQLEAECRGGVLAQRIGALSEDTLGYALQRQDPAPVFALGCEVARRLKRNGVLHSDWARGRLVAAVDGIEICNSFFRCCDACMEREVEHQVDGQKRKDTQYYHRIVAVVLVSTPFPVPLGIRFQKDGETEVACAIALLRELDQQLGRRFLDLVVGDALYLQQGFVNAVESLDLEWVFNLKENQPELLAEAQRLTQGPAEATLSSPQEDVQLWHAPGVYWPVADRSLRVVKTFRVQNVCRVQVIREESGKKQKTRQAVPQARTNFYATNLELGSIPPRFIHELGRSRWRVDTEGFQTLTTQAHLKQPSVHQTGALVLLTMIRVLAYTLSLVFYHRQVVSHARQTPPTFSEMARLLAYLFLPPRSDSS
;
A
#
# COMPACT_ATOMS: atom_id res chain seq x y z
N MET A 1 12.86 -5.76 -15.79
CA MET A 1 12.16 -5.25 -17.00
C MET A 1 10.76 -4.84 -16.61
N GLN A 2 10.33 -3.65 -17.00
CA GLN A 2 8.97 -3.17 -16.72
C GLN A 2 8.08 -3.49 -17.93
N ILE A 3 7.65 -4.75 -18.02
CA ILE A 3 6.76 -5.21 -19.09
C ILE A 3 5.32 -5.14 -18.57
N PRO A 4 4.47 -4.26 -19.12
CA PRO A 4 3.17 -3.97 -18.54
C PRO A 4 2.11 -5.05 -18.83
N ASN A 5 2.25 -5.83 -19.89
CA ASN A 5 1.27 -6.84 -20.28
C ASN A 5 1.90 -8.03 -21.03
N LEU A 6 1.12 -9.11 -21.19
CA LEU A 6 1.59 -10.35 -21.84
C LEU A 6 1.91 -10.14 -23.34
N HIS A 7 1.17 -9.28 -24.02
CA HIS A 7 1.43 -8.96 -25.43
C HIS A 7 2.83 -8.36 -25.64
N GLN A 8 3.22 -7.40 -24.79
CA GLN A 8 4.57 -6.85 -24.83
C GLN A 8 5.64 -7.87 -24.45
N LEU A 9 5.34 -8.77 -23.49
CA LEU A 9 6.23 -9.88 -23.16
C LEU A 9 6.45 -10.79 -24.35
N GLU A 10 5.39 -11.13 -25.08
CA GLU A 10 5.48 -11.90 -26.32
C GLU A 10 6.35 -11.19 -27.38
N ALA A 11 6.14 -9.91 -27.59
CA ALA A 11 6.96 -9.13 -28.53
C ALA A 11 8.44 -9.14 -28.14
N GLU A 12 8.76 -8.99 -26.86
CA GLU A 12 10.13 -9.09 -26.34
C GLU A 12 10.73 -10.50 -26.50
N CYS A 13 9.92 -11.54 -26.38
CA CYS A 13 10.35 -12.95 -26.60
C CYS A 13 10.51 -13.29 -28.09
N ARG A 14 9.80 -12.62 -29.01
CA ARG A 14 9.90 -12.87 -30.45
C ARG A 14 11.05 -12.14 -31.11
N GLY A 15 11.29 -10.91 -30.79
CA GLY A 15 12.27 -10.06 -31.47
C GLY A 15 12.97 -9.03 -30.60
N GLY A 16 12.68 -9.00 -29.30
CA GLY A 16 13.27 -8.07 -28.34
C GLY A 16 14.43 -8.66 -27.53
N VAL A 17 14.66 -8.05 -26.40
CA VAL A 17 15.77 -8.39 -25.47
C VAL A 17 15.70 -9.84 -24.95
N LEU A 18 14.51 -10.40 -24.83
CA LEU A 18 14.30 -11.74 -24.28
C LEU A 18 14.38 -12.87 -25.33
N ALA A 19 14.35 -12.54 -26.62
CA ALA A 19 14.28 -13.53 -27.71
C ALA A 19 15.40 -14.60 -27.63
N GLN A 20 16.62 -14.19 -27.32
CA GLN A 20 17.76 -15.13 -27.25
C GLN A 20 17.83 -15.91 -25.94
N ARG A 21 17.15 -15.47 -24.86
CA ARG A 21 17.22 -16.12 -23.55
C ARG A 21 16.04 -17.00 -23.22
N ILE A 22 14.86 -16.62 -23.67
CA ILE A 22 13.59 -17.33 -23.37
C ILE A 22 13.08 -18.05 -24.62
N GLY A 23 13.37 -17.53 -25.82
CA GLY A 23 12.80 -18.00 -27.07
C GLY A 23 11.39 -17.47 -27.29
N ALA A 24 10.74 -17.97 -28.34
CA ALA A 24 9.37 -17.57 -28.68
C ALA A 24 8.37 -18.07 -27.65
N LEU A 25 7.62 -17.15 -27.06
CA LEU A 25 6.57 -17.40 -26.09
C LEU A 25 5.33 -16.60 -26.51
N SER A 26 4.18 -17.26 -26.71
CA SER A 26 2.93 -16.56 -27.03
C SER A 26 2.20 -16.11 -25.76
N GLU A 27 1.48 -14.98 -25.86
CA GLU A 27 0.67 -14.47 -24.74
C GLU A 27 -0.42 -15.45 -24.32
N ASP A 28 -1.04 -16.14 -25.27
CA ASP A 28 -2.07 -17.14 -25.02
C ASP A 28 -1.51 -18.33 -24.22
N THR A 29 -0.36 -18.87 -24.66
CA THR A 29 0.30 -19.99 -23.97
C THR A 29 0.62 -19.63 -22.53
N LEU A 30 1.16 -18.40 -22.32
CA LEU A 30 1.47 -17.94 -20.97
C LEU A 30 0.21 -17.68 -20.15
N GLY A 31 -0.83 -17.10 -20.76
CA GLY A 31 -2.13 -16.89 -20.13
C GLY A 31 -2.75 -18.19 -19.63
N TYR A 32 -2.78 -19.23 -20.49
CA TYR A 32 -3.26 -20.56 -20.12
C TYR A 32 -2.42 -21.22 -19.03
N ALA A 33 -1.11 -21.09 -19.09
CA ALA A 33 -0.23 -21.64 -18.07
C ALA A 33 -0.48 -20.97 -16.71
N LEU A 34 -0.56 -19.65 -16.69
CA LEU A 34 -0.82 -18.87 -15.45
C LEU A 34 -2.20 -19.19 -14.86
N GLN A 35 -3.23 -19.38 -15.70
CA GLN A 35 -4.59 -19.66 -15.23
C GLN A 35 -4.70 -21.00 -14.49
N ARG A 36 -3.85 -21.98 -14.84
CA ARG A 36 -3.87 -23.33 -14.27
C ARG A 36 -2.98 -23.51 -13.05
N GLN A 37 -2.17 -22.51 -12.72
CA GLN A 37 -1.25 -22.59 -11.59
C GLN A 37 -1.92 -22.14 -10.30
N ASP A 38 -1.61 -22.82 -9.21
CA ASP A 38 -1.97 -22.41 -7.86
C ASP A 38 -1.14 -21.17 -7.45
N PRO A 39 -1.75 -20.07 -7.00
CA PRO A 39 -1.03 -18.91 -6.49
C PRO A 39 -0.39 -19.14 -5.11
N ALA A 40 -0.81 -20.14 -4.33
CA ALA A 40 -0.33 -20.37 -2.97
C ALA A 40 1.19 -20.54 -2.85
N PRO A 41 1.92 -21.23 -3.77
CA PRO A 41 3.38 -21.27 -3.70
C PRO A 41 4.06 -19.93 -3.85
N VAL A 42 3.52 -19.01 -4.65
CA VAL A 42 4.08 -17.64 -4.80
C VAL A 42 3.85 -16.83 -3.53
N PHE A 43 2.68 -16.96 -2.90
CA PHE A 43 2.40 -16.36 -1.62
C PHE A 43 3.37 -16.87 -0.53
N ALA A 44 3.53 -18.19 -0.43
CA ALA A 44 4.45 -18.80 0.52
C ALA A 44 5.91 -18.36 0.30
N LEU A 45 6.33 -18.24 -0.97
CA LEU A 45 7.67 -17.71 -1.31
C LEU A 45 7.84 -16.26 -0.85
N GLY A 46 6.83 -15.41 -1.02
CA GLY A 46 6.82 -14.04 -0.50
C GLY A 46 7.00 -14.00 1.01
N CYS A 47 6.28 -14.84 1.74
CA CYS A 47 6.41 -14.99 3.18
C CYS A 47 7.80 -15.49 3.60
N GLU A 48 8.39 -16.45 2.87
CA GLU A 48 9.77 -16.91 3.14
C GLU A 48 10.79 -15.80 2.91
N VAL A 49 10.65 -15.00 1.85
CA VAL A 49 11.47 -13.81 1.63
C VAL A 49 11.37 -12.86 2.83
N ALA A 50 10.16 -12.55 3.30
CA ALA A 50 9.95 -11.68 4.46
C ALA A 50 10.62 -12.23 5.73
N ARG A 51 10.50 -13.55 6.00
CA ARG A 51 11.18 -14.20 7.14
C ARG A 51 12.70 -14.06 7.06
N ARG A 52 13.28 -14.26 5.87
CA ARG A 52 14.73 -14.09 5.65
C ARG A 52 15.17 -12.65 5.84
N LEU A 53 14.38 -11.69 5.37
CA LEU A 53 14.66 -10.28 5.58
C LEU A 53 14.64 -9.90 7.08
N LYS A 54 13.65 -10.40 7.84
CA LYS A 54 13.60 -10.22 9.31
C LYS A 54 14.83 -10.80 9.97
N ARG A 55 15.16 -12.07 9.69
CA ARG A 55 16.31 -12.78 10.27
C ARG A 55 17.64 -12.09 9.97
N ASN A 56 17.76 -11.49 8.80
CA ASN A 56 18.96 -10.77 8.37
C ASN A 56 19.00 -9.29 8.82
N GLY A 57 18.07 -8.86 9.67
CA GLY A 57 18.02 -7.49 10.20
C GLY A 57 17.63 -6.41 9.19
N VAL A 58 17.19 -6.79 7.97
CA VAL A 58 16.85 -5.82 6.91
C VAL A 58 15.58 -5.03 7.25
N LEU A 59 14.69 -5.61 8.05
CA LEU A 59 13.41 -5.01 8.43
C LEU A 59 13.50 -4.17 9.71
N HIS A 60 14.67 -4.07 10.33
CA HIS A 60 14.84 -3.30 11.56
C HIS A 60 14.71 -1.80 11.32
N SER A 61 14.04 -1.12 12.26
CA SER A 61 13.89 0.34 12.25
C SER A 61 13.77 0.88 13.67
N ASP A 62 14.60 1.86 13.99
CA ASP A 62 14.68 2.46 15.32
C ASP A 62 13.43 3.27 15.68
N TRP A 63 12.83 3.99 14.71
CA TRP A 63 11.68 4.84 14.98
C TRP A 63 10.46 4.06 15.49
N ALA A 64 10.29 2.80 15.05
CA ALA A 64 9.22 1.92 15.49
C ALA A 64 9.56 1.15 16.79
N ARG A 65 10.69 1.49 17.42
CA ARG A 65 11.19 0.85 18.65
C ARG A 65 11.34 -0.66 18.51
N GLY A 66 11.85 -1.09 17.36
CA GLY A 66 12.04 -2.51 17.03
C GLY A 66 10.77 -3.26 16.63
N ARG A 67 9.58 -2.61 16.64
CA ARG A 67 8.32 -3.24 16.22
C ARG A 67 8.22 -3.34 14.70
N LEU A 68 7.67 -4.46 14.21
CA LEU A 68 7.23 -4.61 12.84
C LEU A 68 5.77 -4.17 12.74
N VAL A 69 5.56 -3.00 12.14
CA VAL A 69 4.26 -2.37 11.94
C VAL A 69 3.83 -2.59 10.51
N ALA A 70 2.65 -3.17 10.30
CA ALA A 70 2.04 -3.33 9.00
C ALA A 70 0.84 -2.39 8.81
N ALA A 71 0.73 -1.77 7.65
CA ALA A 71 -0.49 -1.08 7.22
C ALA A 71 -1.36 -2.04 6.42
N VAL A 72 -2.67 -1.99 6.67
CA VAL A 72 -3.69 -2.70 5.89
C VAL A 72 -4.48 -1.67 5.11
N ASP A 73 -4.62 -1.88 3.80
CA ASP A 73 -5.41 -0.99 2.94
C ASP A 73 -5.86 -1.71 1.66
N GLY A 74 -6.97 -1.24 1.08
CA GLY A 74 -7.53 -1.75 -0.17
C GLY A 74 -7.20 -0.86 -1.36
N ILE A 75 -7.01 -1.45 -2.53
CA ILE A 75 -6.80 -0.72 -3.78
C ILE A 75 -7.56 -1.36 -4.92
N GLU A 76 -8.22 -0.54 -5.74
CA GLU A 76 -8.83 -0.97 -6.99
C GLU A 76 -7.79 -1.14 -8.08
N ILE A 77 -7.92 -2.22 -8.83
CA ILE A 77 -7.08 -2.56 -9.96
C ILE A 77 -7.93 -2.97 -11.16
N CYS A 78 -7.35 -2.90 -12.35
CA CYS A 78 -7.93 -3.45 -13.60
C CYS A 78 -9.33 -2.92 -13.94
N ASN A 79 -9.59 -1.63 -13.80
CA ASN A 79 -10.88 -1.01 -14.15
C ASN A 79 -11.11 -1.02 -15.65
N SER A 80 -12.28 -1.47 -16.10
CA SER A 80 -12.66 -1.55 -17.51
C SER A 80 -14.17 -1.38 -17.70
N PHE A 81 -14.57 -0.78 -18.84
CA PHE A 81 -15.97 -0.75 -19.28
C PHE A 81 -16.29 -1.84 -20.32
N PHE A 82 -15.27 -2.56 -20.79
CA PHE A 82 -15.40 -3.52 -21.90
C PHE A 82 -14.94 -4.92 -21.55
N ARG A 83 -13.96 -5.04 -20.66
CA ARG A 83 -13.38 -6.34 -20.28
C ARG A 83 -13.90 -6.74 -18.92
N CYS A 84 -14.46 -7.94 -18.84
CA CYS A 84 -14.91 -8.56 -17.60
C CYS A 84 -14.43 -10.02 -17.53
N CYS A 85 -14.39 -10.56 -16.34
CA CYS A 85 -14.24 -11.98 -16.04
C CYS A 85 -15.20 -12.36 -14.91
N ASP A 86 -15.34 -13.66 -14.66
CA ASP A 86 -16.32 -14.20 -13.69
C ASP A 86 -16.12 -13.73 -12.25
N ALA A 87 -14.95 -13.18 -11.93
CA ALA A 87 -14.63 -12.65 -10.60
C ALA A 87 -14.53 -11.11 -10.56
N CYS A 88 -14.96 -10.41 -11.62
CA CYS A 88 -15.07 -8.95 -11.58
C CYS A 88 -16.17 -8.53 -10.62
N MET A 89 -15.90 -7.48 -9.87
CA MET A 89 -16.93 -6.67 -9.22
C MET A 89 -17.47 -5.66 -10.23
N GLU A 90 -18.72 -5.25 -10.05
CA GLU A 90 -19.44 -4.37 -10.95
C GLU A 90 -19.95 -3.15 -10.21
N ARG A 91 -19.99 -2.01 -10.90
CA ARG A 91 -20.68 -0.81 -10.43
C ARG A 91 -21.20 0.01 -11.60
N GLU A 92 -22.33 0.69 -11.41
CA GLU A 92 -22.79 1.71 -12.35
C GLU A 92 -22.02 3.02 -12.13
N VAL A 93 -21.48 3.58 -13.20
CA VAL A 93 -20.77 4.86 -13.20
C VAL A 93 -21.44 5.81 -14.16
N GLU A 94 -21.83 7.00 -13.67
CA GLU A 94 -22.32 8.09 -14.53
C GLU A 94 -21.10 8.87 -15.05
N HIS A 95 -21.02 9.02 -16.36
CA HIS A 95 -20.04 9.87 -17.01
C HIS A 95 -20.70 10.69 -18.14
N GLN A 96 -20.04 11.75 -18.54
CA GLN A 96 -20.51 12.58 -19.64
C GLN A 96 -19.85 12.11 -20.95
N VAL A 97 -20.69 11.74 -21.94
CA VAL A 97 -20.29 11.48 -23.32
C VAL A 97 -21.04 12.47 -24.20
N ASP A 98 -20.32 13.28 -24.94
CA ASP A 98 -20.86 14.28 -25.84
C ASP A 98 -21.91 15.24 -25.22
N GLY A 99 -21.67 15.60 -23.94
CA GLY A 99 -22.54 16.48 -23.16
C GLY A 99 -23.80 15.82 -22.57
N GLN A 100 -24.03 14.54 -22.83
CA GLN A 100 -25.11 13.76 -22.24
C GLN A 100 -24.60 12.87 -21.09
N LYS A 101 -25.40 12.77 -20.01
CA LYS A 101 -25.15 11.81 -18.94
C LYS A 101 -25.47 10.41 -19.42
N ARG A 102 -24.48 9.53 -19.39
CA ARG A 102 -24.62 8.11 -19.69
C ARG A 102 -24.23 7.29 -18.47
N LYS A 103 -24.97 6.21 -18.21
CA LYS A 103 -24.64 5.21 -17.20
C LYS A 103 -24.06 4.00 -17.90
N ASP A 104 -22.85 3.62 -17.52
CA ASP A 104 -22.20 2.41 -18.02
C ASP A 104 -21.74 1.55 -16.85
N THR A 105 -21.79 0.24 -17.03
CA THR A 105 -21.28 -0.71 -16.04
C THR A 105 -19.75 -0.72 -16.12
N GLN A 106 -19.12 -0.45 -14.99
CA GLN A 106 -17.68 -0.56 -14.84
C GLN A 106 -17.35 -1.86 -14.08
N TYR A 107 -16.49 -2.66 -14.68
CA TYR A 107 -15.93 -3.87 -14.11
C TYR A 107 -14.59 -3.56 -13.46
N TYR A 108 -14.34 -4.07 -12.28
CA TYR A 108 -13.08 -3.83 -11.57
C TYR A 108 -12.73 -5.00 -10.65
N HIS A 109 -11.47 -5.06 -10.25
CA HIS A 109 -11.02 -5.90 -9.14
C HIS A 109 -10.52 -5.01 -8.01
N ARG A 110 -10.65 -5.52 -6.78
CA ARG A 110 -10.05 -4.90 -5.60
C ARG A 110 -9.15 -5.91 -4.93
N ILE A 111 -8.00 -5.44 -4.48
CA ILE A 111 -7.12 -6.21 -3.61
C ILE A 111 -6.98 -5.51 -2.28
N VAL A 112 -6.84 -6.30 -1.21
CA VAL A 112 -6.34 -5.83 0.08
C VAL A 112 -4.88 -6.22 0.16
N ALA A 113 -4.05 -5.30 0.66
CA ALA A 113 -2.63 -5.53 0.88
C ALA A 113 -2.26 -5.30 2.34
N VAL A 114 -1.30 -6.09 2.82
CA VAL A 114 -0.61 -5.89 4.09
C VAL A 114 0.83 -5.53 3.78
N VAL A 115 1.24 -4.33 4.17
CA VAL A 115 2.54 -3.75 3.82
C VAL A 115 3.27 -3.30 5.08
N LEU A 116 4.49 -3.75 5.30
CA LEU A 116 5.34 -3.23 6.38
C LEU A 116 5.66 -1.77 6.14
N VAL A 117 5.34 -0.92 7.11
CA VAL A 117 5.54 0.54 7.05
C VAL A 117 6.54 1.04 8.08
N SER A 118 6.94 0.20 9.05
CA SER A 118 7.99 0.53 10.02
C SER A 118 9.41 0.40 9.47
N THR A 119 9.57 -0.30 8.38
CA THR A 119 10.87 -0.61 7.75
C THR A 119 11.46 0.61 7.01
N PRO A 120 12.76 0.64 6.69
CA PRO A 120 13.38 1.74 5.95
C PRO A 120 12.68 2.04 4.60
N PHE A 121 12.09 1.03 3.97
CA PHE A 121 11.25 1.11 2.77
C PHE A 121 10.04 0.19 2.94
N PRO A 122 8.85 0.52 2.41
CA PRO A 122 7.66 -0.32 2.56
C PRO A 122 7.85 -1.68 1.90
N VAL A 123 7.53 -2.75 2.63
CA VAL A 123 7.67 -4.14 2.14
C VAL A 123 6.29 -4.80 2.11
N PRO A 124 5.72 -5.08 0.93
CA PRO A 124 4.51 -5.87 0.82
C PRO A 124 4.73 -7.28 1.39
N LEU A 125 3.92 -7.67 2.35
CA LEU A 125 3.92 -9.02 2.93
C LEU A 125 3.00 -9.96 2.16
N GLY A 126 1.87 -9.43 1.69
CA GLY A 126 0.89 -10.20 0.94
C GLY A 126 -0.22 -9.33 0.39
N ILE A 127 -0.90 -9.88 -0.59
CA ILE A 127 -2.11 -9.33 -1.19
C ILE A 127 -3.17 -10.42 -1.28
N ARG A 128 -4.45 -10.02 -1.20
CA ARG A 128 -5.59 -10.90 -1.41
C ARG A 128 -6.62 -10.21 -2.29
N PHE A 129 -7.12 -10.91 -3.30
CA PHE A 129 -8.23 -10.42 -4.11
C PHE A 129 -9.53 -10.51 -3.32
N GLN A 130 -10.25 -9.40 -3.25
CA GLN A 130 -11.59 -9.35 -2.70
C GLN A 130 -12.54 -10.10 -3.64
N LYS A 131 -13.36 -10.99 -3.09
CA LYS A 131 -14.37 -11.72 -3.85
C LYS A 131 -15.64 -10.87 -3.98
N ASP A 132 -16.44 -11.18 -4.97
CA ASP A 132 -17.76 -10.58 -5.08
C ASP A 132 -18.60 -10.88 -3.83
N GLY A 133 -19.33 -9.87 -3.33
CA GLY A 133 -20.07 -9.96 -2.06
C GLY A 133 -19.22 -9.96 -0.78
N GLU A 134 -17.90 -10.09 -0.86
CA GLU A 134 -16.98 -9.98 0.29
C GLU A 134 -16.72 -8.52 0.61
N THR A 135 -16.75 -8.14 1.90
CA THR A 135 -16.33 -6.80 2.31
C THR A 135 -14.80 -6.69 2.34
N GLU A 136 -14.27 -5.47 2.15
CA GLU A 136 -12.82 -5.21 2.29
C GLU A 136 -12.28 -5.65 3.65
N VAL A 137 -13.07 -5.44 4.71
CA VAL A 137 -12.72 -5.84 6.09
C VAL A 137 -12.63 -7.36 6.22
N ALA A 138 -13.57 -8.11 5.64
CA ALA A 138 -13.54 -9.58 5.67
C ALA A 138 -12.33 -10.11 4.88
N CYS A 139 -12.04 -9.53 3.73
CA CYS A 139 -10.86 -9.83 2.93
C CYS A 139 -9.56 -9.58 3.71
N ALA A 140 -9.49 -8.45 4.45
CA ALA A 140 -8.34 -8.09 5.28
C ALA A 140 -8.13 -9.09 6.43
N ILE A 141 -9.21 -9.50 7.11
CA ILE A 141 -9.14 -10.52 8.17
C ILE A 141 -8.60 -11.84 7.62
N ALA A 142 -9.10 -12.27 6.46
CA ALA A 142 -8.64 -13.50 5.83
C ALA A 142 -7.15 -13.43 5.48
N LEU A 143 -6.69 -12.31 4.91
CA LEU A 143 -5.29 -12.09 4.59
C LEU A 143 -4.38 -12.07 5.83
N LEU A 144 -4.79 -11.40 6.91
CA LEU A 144 -4.01 -11.36 8.16
C LEU A 144 -3.86 -12.76 8.77
N ARG A 145 -4.93 -13.57 8.76
CA ARG A 145 -4.88 -14.96 9.23
C ARG A 145 -3.95 -15.83 8.39
N GLU A 146 -4.01 -15.67 7.06
CA GLU A 146 -3.14 -16.40 6.14
C GLU A 146 -1.67 -16.01 6.34
N LEU A 147 -1.39 -14.72 6.55
CA LEU A 147 -0.06 -14.23 6.88
C LEU A 147 0.44 -14.76 8.23
N ASP A 148 -0.40 -14.80 9.27
CA ASP A 148 -0.04 -15.35 10.57
C ASP A 148 0.33 -16.84 10.46
N GLN A 149 -0.46 -17.62 9.71
CA GLN A 149 -0.17 -19.04 9.45
C GLN A 149 1.17 -19.23 8.72
N GLN A 150 1.46 -18.41 7.72
CA GLN A 150 2.66 -18.55 6.90
C GLN A 150 3.92 -17.95 7.56
N LEU A 151 3.81 -16.80 8.17
CA LEU A 151 4.95 -16.09 8.79
C LEU A 151 5.25 -16.59 10.21
N GLY A 152 4.23 -17.12 10.88
CA GLY A 152 4.26 -17.52 12.28
C GLY A 152 3.90 -16.38 13.22
N ARG A 153 3.36 -16.76 14.38
CA ARG A 153 3.02 -15.81 15.46
C ARG A 153 4.24 -14.96 15.83
N ARG A 154 4.01 -13.69 16.17
CA ARG A 154 5.06 -12.73 16.52
C ARG A 154 5.96 -12.32 15.35
N PHE A 155 5.57 -12.59 14.12
CA PHE A 155 6.25 -11.96 12.98
C PHE A 155 5.92 -10.49 12.92
N LEU A 156 4.64 -10.13 13.00
CA LEU A 156 4.14 -8.76 13.16
C LEU A 156 3.92 -8.44 14.63
N ASP A 157 4.03 -7.17 14.98
CA ASP A 157 3.75 -6.67 16.32
C ASP A 157 2.50 -5.78 16.34
N LEU A 158 2.25 -5.02 15.25
CA LEU A 158 1.21 -4.00 15.22
C LEU A 158 0.64 -3.80 13.82
N VAL A 159 -0.67 -3.54 13.77
CA VAL A 159 -1.40 -3.20 12.54
C VAL A 159 -1.91 -1.77 12.61
N VAL A 160 -1.71 -1.01 11.53
CA VAL A 160 -2.29 0.33 11.34
C VAL A 160 -3.25 0.32 10.16
N GLY A 161 -4.33 1.09 10.24
CA GLY A 161 -5.34 1.15 9.20
C GLY A 161 -6.12 2.47 9.22
N ASP A 162 -6.97 2.65 8.22
CA ASP A 162 -7.88 3.78 8.20
C ASP A 162 -9.11 3.53 9.10
N ALA A 163 -10.08 4.45 9.09
CA ALA A 163 -11.27 4.34 9.92
C ALA A 163 -12.19 3.16 9.53
N LEU A 164 -12.10 2.66 8.30
CA LEU A 164 -12.87 1.50 7.86
C LEU A 164 -12.59 0.27 8.73
N TYR A 165 -11.34 0.12 9.19
CA TYR A 165 -10.90 -1.01 10.00
C TYR A 165 -11.21 -0.87 11.50
N LEU A 166 -11.66 0.31 11.97
CA LEU A 166 -12.14 0.47 13.34
C LEU A 166 -13.58 -0.08 13.47
N GLN A 167 -13.68 -1.40 13.42
CA GLN A 167 -14.91 -2.17 13.58
C GLN A 167 -14.64 -3.32 14.56
N GLN A 168 -15.61 -3.64 15.41
CA GLN A 168 -15.48 -4.67 16.46
C GLN A 168 -14.97 -6.01 15.90
N GLY A 169 -15.53 -6.47 14.77
CA GLY A 169 -15.14 -7.73 14.15
C GLY A 169 -13.68 -7.76 13.68
N PHE A 170 -13.19 -6.64 13.10
CA PHE A 170 -11.81 -6.53 12.66
C PHE A 170 -10.85 -6.44 13.85
N VAL A 171 -11.18 -5.60 14.81
CA VAL A 171 -10.37 -5.42 16.04
C VAL A 171 -10.23 -6.74 16.79
N ASN A 172 -11.34 -7.47 16.99
CA ASN A 172 -11.30 -8.79 17.64
C ASN A 172 -10.44 -9.79 16.85
N ALA A 173 -10.49 -9.77 15.52
CA ALA A 173 -9.68 -10.62 14.68
C ALA A 173 -8.18 -10.29 14.82
N VAL A 174 -7.80 -9.00 14.83
CA VAL A 174 -6.42 -8.54 15.01
C VAL A 174 -5.89 -8.96 16.39
N GLU A 175 -6.67 -8.74 17.44
CA GLU A 175 -6.30 -9.12 18.83
C GLU A 175 -6.20 -10.63 19.03
N SER A 176 -7.03 -11.42 18.31
CA SER A 176 -6.91 -12.89 18.34
C SER A 176 -5.60 -13.42 17.73
N LEU A 177 -4.89 -12.58 16.98
CA LEU A 177 -3.56 -12.85 16.45
C LEU A 177 -2.42 -12.30 17.33
N ASP A 178 -2.73 -11.86 18.56
CA ASP A 178 -1.80 -11.22 19.49
C ASP A 178 -1.16 -9.93 18.93
N LEU A 179 -1.90 -9.18 18.09
CA LEU A 179 -1.42 -7.94 17.47
C LEU A 179 -1.95 -6.70 18.20
N GLU A 180 -1.08 -5.74 18.40
CA GLU A 180 -1.45 -4.37 18.74
C GLU A 180 -2.01 -3.65 17.50
N TRP A 181 -2.75 -2.56 17.69
CA TRP A 181 -3.31 -1.81 16.58
C TRP A 181 -3.45 -0.31 16.85
N VAL A 182 -3.41 0.47 15.75
CA VAL A 182 -3.72 1.90 15.75
C VAL A 182 -4.57 2.19 14.51
N PHE A 183 -5.83 2.61 14.71
CA PHE A 183 -6.74 2.94 13.62
C PHE A 183 -7.21 4.38 13.71
N ASN A 184 -7.46 5.00 12.55
CA ASN A 184 -8.11 6.29 12.51
C ASN A 184 -9.54 6.19 13.07
N LEU A 185 -9.92 7.16 13.89
CA LEU A 185 -11.28 7.32 14.39
C LEU A 185 -11.93 8.48 13.64
N LYS A 186 -13.08 8.23 13.02
CA LYS A 186 -13.87 9.19 12.26
C LYS A 186 -15.37 8.97 12.52
N GLU A 187 -16.20 9.58 11.68
CA GLU A 187 -17.68 9.55 11.78
C GLU A 187 -18.28 8.15 11.65
N ASN A 188 -17.53 7.13 11.23
CA ASN A 188 -17.98 5.73 11.25
C ASN A 188 -18.18 5.17 12.67
N GLN A 189 -17.65 5.85 13.70
CA GLN A 189 -17.84 5.56 15.12
C GLN A 189 -18.27 6.85 15.85
N PRO A 190 -19.51 7.34 15.64
CA PRO A 190 -19.92 8.68 16.03
C PRO A 190 -19.89 8.90 17.54
N GLU A 191 -20.34 7.93 18.34
CA GLU A 191 -20.37 8.03 19.80
C GLU A 191 -18.95 8.05 20.41
N LEU A 192 -18.08 7.15 19.94
CA LEU A 192 -16.70 7.11 20.34
C LEU A 192 -15.97 8.42 19.96
N LEU A 193 -16.24 8.95 18.77
CA LEU A 193 -15.66 10.21 18.31
C LEU A 193 -16.12 11.40 19.15
N ALA A 194 -17.45 11.48 19.44
CA ALA A 194 -18.01 12.56 20.25
C ALA A 194 -17.42 12.57 21.66
N GLU A 195 -17.28 11.40 22.29
CA GLU A 195 -16.68 11.29 23.61
C GLU A 195 -15.19 11.65 23.60
N ALA A 196 -14.44 11.18 22.58
CA ALA A 196 -13.05 11.56 22.38
C ALA A 196 -12.89 13.08 22.18
N GLN A 197 -13.78 13.72 21.41
CA GLN A 197 -13.79 15.16 21.22
C GLN A 197 -14.04 15.90 22.54
N ARG A 198 -15.01 15.43 23.33
CA ARG A 198 -15.34 16.02 24.64
C ARG A 198 -14.15 15.97 25.60
N LEU A 199 -13.47 14.82 25.69
CA LEU A 199 -12.33 14.62 26.59
C LEU A 199 -11.07 15.37 26.15
N THR A 200 -10.99 15.79 24.90
CA THR A 200 -9.81 16.49 24.32
C THR A 200 -10.09 17.97 24.01
N GLN A 201 -10.99 18.63 24.75
CA GLN A 201 -11.30 20.07 24.59
C GLN A 201 -10.31 20.99 25.28
N GLY A 202 -9.56 20.50 26.27
CA GLY A 202 -8.58 21.27 27.04
C GLY A 202 -7.34 21.69 26.22
N PRO A 203 -6.35 22.31 26.87
CA PRO A 203 -5.08 22.64 26.24
C PRO A 203 -4.35 21.37 25.77
N ALA A 204 -3.51 21.51 24.74
CA ALA A 204 -2.69 20.41 24.27
C ALA A 204 -1.71 19.94 25.36
N GLU A 205 -1.56 18.62 25.53
CA GLU A 205 -0.62 18.03 26.48
C GLU A 205 0.82 18.11 25.98
N ALA A 206 1.01 18.13 24.67
CA ALA A 206 2.32 18.26 24.05
C ALA A 206 2.22 18.97 22.70
N THR A 207 3.29 19.67 22.34
CA THR A 207 3.46 20.26 21.01
C THR A 207 4.78 19.78 20.44
N LEU A 208 4.73 19.30 19.19
CA LEU A 208 5.89 18.89 18.42
C LEU A 208 6.05 19.89 17.29
N SER A 209 7.19 20.57 17.26
CA SER A 209 7.50 21.54 16.21
C SER A 209 8.66 21.04 15.34
N SER A 210 8.50 21.17 14.05
CA SER A 210 9.52 20.90 13.05
C SER A 210 9.50 22.01 11.98
N PRO A 211 10.54 22.14 11.15
CA PRO A 211 10.56 23.12 10.06
C PRO A 211 9.40 22.96 9.06
N GLN A 212 8.80 21.78 8.97
CA GLN A 212 7.74 21.47 8.02
C GLN A 212 6.34 21.53 8.60
N GLU A 213 6.20 21.29 9.91
CA GLU A 213 4.87 21.21 10.55
C GLU A 213 4.92 21.42 12.06
N ASP A 214 3.82 21.94 12.60
CA ASP A 214 3.53 21.97 14.03
C ASP A 214 2.39 20.98 14.32
N VAL A 215 2.57 20.17 15.38
CA VAL A 215 1.59 19.17 15.80
C VAL A 215 1.29 19.32 17.28
N GLN A 216 0.04 19.60 17.60
CA GLN A 216 -0.47 19.58 18.97
C GLN A 216 -1.11 18.22 19.25
N LEU A 217 -0.89 17.69 20.45
CA LEU A 217 -1.31 16.36 20.88
C LEU A 217 -2.18 16.45 22.14
N TRP A 218 -3.27 15.69 22.15
CA TRP A 218 -4.12 15.43 23.30
C TRP A 218 -4.24 13.92 23.49
N HIS A 219 -4.37 13.50 24.71
CA HIS A 219 -4.47 12.10 25.07
C HIS A 219 -5.72 11.87 25.95
N ALA A 220 -6.61 10.99 25.53
CA ALA A 220 -7.76 10.56 26.27
C ALA A 220 -7.68 9.05 26.56
N PRO A 221 -7.28 8.64 27.77
CA PRO A 221 -7.34 7.27 28.19
C PRO A 221 -8.78 6.89 28.57
N GLY A 222 -9.18 5.66 28.28
CA GLY A 222 -10.45 5.12 28.76
C GLY A 222 -11.70 5.68 28.09
N VAL A 223 -11.61 6.07 26.79
CA VAL A 223 -12.76 6.47 25.98
C VAL A 223 -13.64 5.25 25.72
N TYR A 224 -14.89 5.29 26.21
CA TYR A 224 -15.82 4.16 26.05
C TYR A 224 -16.23 3.96 24.61
N TRP A 225 -16.13 2.74 24.13
CA TRP A 225 -16.57 2.31 22.81
C TRP A 225 -17.82 1.42 22.92
N PRO A 226 -19.03 1.96 22.72
CA PRO A 226 -20.28 1.25 23.01
C PRO A 226 -20.45 -0.03 22.20
N VAL A 227 -20.08 -0.01 20.92
CA VAL A 227 -20.22 -1.16 20.00
C VAL A 227 -19.46 -2.40 20.50
N ALA A 228 -18.35 -2.22 21.18
CA ALA A 228 -17.50 -3.30 21.67
C ALA A 228 -17.53 -3.46 23.19
N ASP A 229 -18.36 -2.66 23.88
CA ASP A 229 -18.52 -2.65 25.34
C ASP A 229 -17.16 -2.61 26.09
N ARG A 230 -16.28 -1.71 25.68
CA ARG A 230 -14.96 -1.56 26.29
C ARG A 230 -14.43 -0.14 26.14
N SER A 231 -13.39 0.18 26.92
CA SER A 231 -12.69 1.44 26.81
C SER A 231 -11.47 1.32 25.92
N LEU A 232 -11.23 2.36 25.13
CA LEU A 232 -10.08 2.51 24.26
C LEU A 232 -9.24 3.72 24.68
N ARG A 233 -8.00 3.70 24.28
CA ARG A 233 -7.12 4.86 24.32
C ARG A 233 -7.26 5.63 23.00
N VAL A 234 -7.48 6.95 23.10
CA VAL A 234 -7.56 7.83 21.92
C VAL A 234 -6.54 8.95 22.01
N VAL A 235 -5.86 9.22 20.90
CA VAL A 235 -4.97 10.36 20.72
C VAL A 235 -5.53 11.28 19.65
N LYS A 236 -5.83 12.53 20.00
CA LYS A 236 -6.16 13.58 19.05
C LYS A 236 -4.91 14.34 18.66
N THR A 237 -4.81 14.69 17.41
CA THR A 237 -3.73 15.50 16.87
C THR A 237 -4.30 16.65 16.04
N PHE A 238 -3.77 17.86 16.25
CA PHE A 238 -4.02 18.99 15.38
C PHE A 238 -2.70 19.40 14.74
N ARG A 239 -2.65 19.32 13.43
CA ARG A 239 -1.44 19.56 12.64
C ARG A 239 -1.64 20.72 11.70
N VAL A 240 -0.69 21.64 11.69
CA VAL A 240 -0.58 22.72 10.70
C VAL A 240 0.67 22.50 9.88
N GLN A 241 0.51 22.37 8.58
CA GLN A 241 1.63 22.21 7.64
C GLN A 241 1.47 23.16 6.46
N ASN A 242 2.58 23.64 5.92
CA ASN A 242 2.60 24.40 4.68
C ASN A 242 2.55 23.47 3.47
N VAL A 243 1.45 23.50 2.73
CA VAL A 243 1.28 22.71 1.51
C VAL A 243 1.52 23.60 0.30
N CYS A 244 2.40 23.16 -0.59
CA CYS A 244 2.65 23.87 -1.83
C CYS A 244 1.49 23.61 -2.81
N ARG A 245 0.64 24.63 -3.02
CA ARG A 245 -0.41 24.58 -4.05
C ARG A 245 0.12 25.19 -5.35
N VAL A 246 -0.12 24.48 -6.46
CA VAL A 246 0.16 25.00 -7.79
C VAL A 246 -1.08 25.70 -8.30
N GLN A 247 -1.04 27.02 -8.41
CA GLN A 247 -2.05 27.78 -9.14
C GLN A 247 -1.65 27.93 -10.59
N VAL A 248 -2.58 27.61 -11.48
CA VAL A 248 -2.42 27.84 -12.93
C VAL A 248 -3.10 29.15 -13.25
N ILE A 249 -2.32 30.21 -13.44
CA ILE A 249 -2.82 31.51 -13.87
C ILE A 249 -2.76 31.51 -15.42
N ARG A 250 -3.90 31.82 -16.07
CA ARG A 250 -3.92 32.07 -17.49
C ARG A 250 -3.64 33.55 -17.72
N GLU A 251 -2.55 33.86 -18.37
CA GLU A 251 -2.28 35.23 -18.84
C GLU A 251 -3.21 35.59 -20.01
N GLU A 252 -3.44 36.87 -20.21
CA GLU A 252 -4.22 37.38 -21.37
C GLU A 252 -3.62 36.93 -22.72
N SER A 253 -2.32 36.63 -22.73
CA SER A 253 -1.58 36.04 -23.86
C SER A 253 -1.90 34.58 -24.18
N GLY A 254 -2.78 33.91 -23.39
CA GLY A 254 -3.10 32.48 -23.50
C GLY A 254 -2.07 31.53 -22.93
N LYS A 255 -0.92 32.01 -22.45
CA LYS A 255 0.10 31.19 -21.78
C LYS A 255 -0.33 30.81 -20.37
N LYS A 256 -0.14 29.54 -20.00
CA LYS A 256 -0.39 29.03 -18.66
C LYS A 256 0.88 29.22 -17.82
N GLN A 257 0.84 30.09 -16.83
CA GLN A 257 1.90 30.21 -15.83
C GLN A 257 1.54 29.38 -14.59
N LYS A 258 2.46 28.56 -14.12
CA LYS A 258 2.30 27.76 -12.90
C LYS A 258 3.02 28.48 -11.76
N THR A 259 2.28 29.05 -10.82
CA THR A 259 2.84 29.65 -9.60
C THR A 259 2.69 28.70 -8.44
N ARG A 260 3.75 28.52 -7.66
CA ARG A 260 3.73 27.71 -6.44
C ARG A 260 3.56 28.62 -5.24
N GLN A 261 2.49 28.39 -4.47
CA GLN A 261 2.22 29.14 -3.23
C GLN A 261 2.15 28.18 -2.05
N ALA A 262 2.88 28.48 -1.00
CA ALA A 262 2.76 27.75 0.27
C ALA A 262 1.49 28.24 0.98
N VAL A 263 0.56 27.34 1.25
CA VAL A 263 -0.69 27.62 1.95
C VAL A 263 -0.73 26.76 3.21
N PRO A 264 -0.94 27.36 4.39
CA PRO A 264 -1.09 26.59 5.63
C PRO A 264 -2.35 25.73 5.55
N GLN A 265 -2.21 24.44 5.84
CA GLN A 265 -3.31 23.50 5.92
C GLN A 265 -3.36 22.89 7.32
N ALA A 266 -4.49 23.10 8.00
CA ALA A 266 -4.76 22.50 9.30
C ALA A 266 -5.53 21.17 9.12
N ARG A 267 -5.17 20.18 9.90
CA ARG A 267 -5.88 18.87 9.95
C ARG A 267 -5.95 18.35 11.38
N THR A 268 -7.14 17.92 11.76
CA THR A 268 -7.37 17.17 13.00
C THR A 268 -7.52 15.69 12.68
N ASN A 269 -6.82 14.85 13.43
CA ASN A 269 -6.98 13.38 13.34
C ASN A 269 -7.17 12.82 14.74
N PHE A 270 -7.94 11.75 14.82
CA PHE A 270 -8.09 10.94 16.02
C PHE A 270 -7.61 9.54 15.73
N TYR A 271 -6.85 8.95 16.65
CA TYR A 271 -6.33 7.58 16.58
C TYR A 271 -6.82 6.82 17.79
N ALA A 272 -7.55 5.73 17.56
CA ALA A 272 -7.92 4.78 18.59
C ALA A 272 -6.94 3.61 18.62
N THR A 273 -6.68 3.04 19.81
CA THR A 273 -5.69 1.97 19.98
C THR A 273 -5.93 1.14 21.25
N ASN A 274 -5.44 -0.11 21.24
CA ASN A 274 -5.32 -0.97 22.42
C ASN A 274 -3.96 -0.85 23.15
N LEU A 275 -3.04 -0.02 22.65
CA LEU A 275 -1.72 0.17 23.26
C LEU A 275 -1.85 0.76 24.67
N GLU A 276 -1.20 0.14 25.66
CA GLU A 276 -1.32 0.51 27.06
C GLU A 276 -0.66 1.86 27.40
N LEU A 277 -1.18 2.49 28.47
CA LEU A 277 -0.83 3.83 28.91
C LEU A 277 0.63 4.01 29.39
N GLY A 278 1.18 3.02 30.06
CA GLY A 278 2.44 3.18 30.79
C GLY A 278 3.72 3.17 29.93
N SER A 279 3.67 2.54 28.76
CA SER A 279 4.87 2.24 27.98
C SER A 279 5.00 3.06 26.68
N ILE A 280 3.91 3.65 26.18
CA ILE A 280 3.85 4.24 24.85
C ILE A 280 3.31 5.68 24.91
N PRO A 281 4.17 6.70 24.61
CA PRO A 281 3.74 8.10 24.65
C PRO A 281 2.79 8.44 23.50
N PRO A 282 1.89 9.44 23.64
CA PRO A 282 0.95 9.88 22.59
C PRO A 282 1.63 10.23 21.26
N ARG A 283 2.83 10.80 21.32
CA ARG A 283 3.66 11.07 20.14
C ARG A 283 3.88 9.81 19.28
N PHE A 284 4.19 8.69 19.91
CA PHE A 284 4.46 7.45 19.17
C PHE A 284 3.18 6.90 18.50
N ILE A 285 2.01 7.03 19.14
CA ILE A 285 0.72 6.69 18.51
C ILE A 285 0.46 7.56 17.28
N HIS A 286 0.78 8.86 17.37
CA HIS A 286 0.71 9.75 16.21
C HIS A 286 1.64 9.29 15.07
N GLU A 287 2.89 8.94 15.38
CA GLU A 287 3.86 8.44 14.39
C GLU A 287 3.39 7.14 13.75
N LEU A 288 2.83 6.21 14.54
CA LEU A 288 2.22 4.96 14.06
C LEU A 288 1.04 5.25 13.13
N GLY A 289 0.08 6.07 13.56
CA GLY A 289 -1.09 6.42 12.73
C GLY A 289 -0.70 7.11 11.42
N ARG A 290 0.36 7.93 11.43
CA ARG A 290 0.91 8.55 10.21
C ARG A 290 1.59 7.55 9.30
N SER A 291 2.25 6.55 9.84
CA SER A 291 2.97 5.56 9.04
C SER A 291 2.07 4.81 8.05
N ARG A 292 0.75 4.74 8.32
CA ARG A 292 -0.24 4.21 7.38
C ARG A 292 -0.14 4.84 5.98
N TRP A 293 0.10 6.15 5.90
CA TRP A 293 0.19 6.85 4.61
C TRP A 293 1.31 6.34 3.70
N ARG A 294 2.30 5.64 4.26
CA ARG A 294 3.36 5.04 3.46
C ARG A 294 2.86 3.92 2.54
N VAL A 295 1.74 3.25 2.90
CA VAL A 295 1.12 2.26 2.01
C VAL A 295 0.63 2.91 0.73
N ASP A 296 0.00 4.09 0.82
CA ASP A 296 -0.49 4.82 -0.35
C ASP A 296 0.64 5.44 -1.17
N THR A 297 1.51 6.21 -0.50
CA THR A 297 2.50 7.08 -1.17
C THR A 297 3.75 6.35 -1.62
N GLU A 298 4.23 5.40 -0.84
CA GLU A 298 5.46 4.65 -1.13
C GLU A 298 5.18 3.22 -1.60
N GLY A 299 4.08 2.60 -1.12
CA GLY A 299 3.66 1.25 -1.50
C GLY A 299 2.87 1.24 -2.82
N PHE A 300 1.59 1.58 -2.77
CA PHE A 300 0.68 1.47 -3.93
C PHE A 300 1.04 2.38 -5.08
N GLN A 301 1.47 3.63 -4.82
CA GLN A 301 1.90 4.53 -5.89
C GLN A 301 3.09 3.95 -6.64
N THR A 302 4.08 3.42 -5.93
CA THR A 302 5.26 2.82 -6.56
C THR A 302 4.92 1.51 -7.26
N LEU A 303 4.11 0.64 -6.66
CA LEU A 303 3.61 -0.58 -7.32
C LEU A 303 2.82 -0.24 -8.60
N THR A 304 2.02 0.82 -8.59
CA THR A 304 1.25 1.25 -9.76
C THR A 304 2.15 1.81 -10.85
N THR A 305 3.12 2.66 -10.52
CA THR A 305 3.96 3.36 -11.49
C THR A 305 5.12 2.50 -11.99
N GLN A 306 5.69 1.66 -11.13
CA GLN A 306 6.90 0.88 -11.41
C GLN A 306 6.62 -0.60 -11.73
N ALA A 307 5.57 -1.19 -11.15
CA ALA A 307 5.20 -2.58 -11.36
C ALA A 307 3.87 -2.75 -12.11
N HIS A 308 3.30 -1.67 -12.64
CA HIS A 308 2.06 -1.69 -13.44
C HIS A 308 0.87 -2.38 -12.75
N LEU A 309 0.74 -2.23 -11.42
CA LEU A 309 -0.27 -2.93 -10.61
C LEU A 309 -1.71 -2.73 -11.13
N LYS A 310 -2.04 -1.51 -11.59
CA LYS A 310 -3.38 -1.17 -12.07
C LYS A 310 -3.63 -1.52 -13.55
N GLN A 311 -2.60 -1.92 -14.29
CA GLN A 311 -2.76 -2.26 -15.71
C GLN A 311 -3.20 -3.71 -15.87
N PRO A 312 -4.35 -3.97 -16.53
CA PRO A 312 -4.80 -5.33 -16.79
C PRO A 312 -3.88 -5.98 -17.84
N SER A 313 -3.04 -6.89 -17.40
CA SER A 313 -2.16 -7.66 -18.29
C SER A 313 -2.85 -8.86 -18.87
N VAL A 314 -3.81 -9.38 -18.13
CA VAL A 314 -4.64 -10.53 -18.46
C VAL A 314 -5.97 -10.32 -17.72
N HIS A 315 -7.08 -10.76 -18.30
CA HIS A 315 -8.42 -10.60 -17.69
C HIS A 315 -9.09 -11.96 -17.43
N GLN A 316 -8.29 -12.98 -17.13
CA GLN A 316 -8.73 -14.29 -16.67
C GLN A 316 -8.37 -14.40 -15.19
N THR A 317 -9.32 -14.76 -14.34
CA THR A 317 -9.22 -14.67 -12.88
C THR A 317 -7.96 -15.30 -12.30
N GLY A 318 -7.69 -16.57 -12.60
CA GLY A 318 -6.52 -17.28 -12.06
C GLY A 318 -5.20 -16.67 -12.51
N ALA A 319 -5.09 -16.33 -13.80
CA ALA A 319 -3.90 -15.71 -14.36
C ALA A 319 -3.67 -14.30 -13.81
N LEU A 320 -4.75 -13.52 -13.60
CA LEU A 320 -4.66 -12.17 -13.01
C LEU A 320 -4.13 -12.23 -11.57
N VAL A 321 -4.67 -13.13 -10.74
CA VAL A 321 -4.23 -13.30 -9.34
C VAL A 321 -2.77 -13.69 -9.29
N LEU A 322 -2.37 -14.73 -10.02
CA LEU A 322 -0.99 -15.22 -10.01
C LEU A 322 0.00 -14.17 -10.52
N LEU A 323 -0.31 -13.53 -11.66
CA LEU A 323 0.55 -12.50 -12.23
C LEU A 323 0.71 -11.29 -11.31
N THR A 324 -0.36 -10.89 -10.61
CA THR A 324 -0.30 -9.81 -9.64
C THR A 324 0.59 -10.18 -8.46
N MET A 325 0.48 -11.39 -7.93
CA MET A 325 1.37 -11.88 -6.86
C MET A 325 2.84 -11.95 -7.30
N ILE A 326 3.12 -12.45 -8.51
CA ILE A 326 4.47 -12.47 -9.08
C ILE A 326 5.02 -11.04 -9.20
N ARG A 327 4.23 -10.09 -9.65
CA ARG A 327 4.63 -8.67 -9.75
C ARG A 327 4.99 -8.08 -8.39
N VAL A 328 4.15 -8.31 -7.37
CA VAL A 328 4.41 -7.83 -6.01
C VAL A 328 5.68 -8.46 -5.46
N LEU A 329 5.90 -9.75 -5.66
CA LEU A 329 7.12 -10.44 -5.23
C LEU A 329 8.36 -9.90 -5.96
N ALA A 330 8.30 -9.77 -7.28
CA ALA A 330 9.40 -9.23 -8.10
C ALA A 330 9.74 -7.79 -7.71
N TYR A 331 8.70 -6.98 -7.45
CA TYR A 331 8.87 -5.62 -6.94
C TYR A 331 9.57 -5.63 -5.57
N THR A 332 9.12 -6.46 -4.63
CA THR A 332 9.73 -6.59 -3.30
C THR A 332 11.21 -6.95 -3.38
N LEU A 333 11.56 -7.95 -4.20
CA LEU A 333 12.96 -8.34 -4.41
C LEU A 333 13.80 -7.20 -5.03
N SER A 334 13.24 -6.51 -6.02
CA SER A 334 13.90 -5.36 -6.66
C SER A 334 14.11 -4.20 -5.69
N LEU A 335 13.13 -3.94 -4.82
CA LEU A 335 13.18 -2.89 -3.81
C LEU A 335 14.26 -3.18 -2.75
N VAL A 336 14.32 -4.43 -2.28
CA VAL A 336 15.38 -4.89 -1.36
C VAL A 336 16.76 -4.75 -1.99
N PHE A 337 16.91 -5.20 -3.24
CA PHE A 337 18.16 -5.05 -3.97
C PHE A 337 18.55 -3.58 -4.11
N TYR A 338 17.61 -2.72 -4.52
CA TYR A 338 17.84 -1.30 -4.67
C TYR A 338 18.37 -0.66 -3.38
N HIS A 339 17.68 -0.86 -2.27
CA HIS A 339 18.06 -0.26 -1.00
C HIS A 339 19.35 -0.87 -0.41
N ARG A 340 19.55 -2.17 -0.54
CA ARG A 340 20.67 -2.88 0.07
C ARG A 340 21.95 -2.85 -0.75
N GLN A 341 21.85 -2.79 -2.07
CA GLN A 341 23.02 -2.86 -2.95
C GLN A 341 23.28 -1.54 -3.68
N VAL A 342 22.24 -0.86 -4.14
CA VAL A 342 22.41 0.36 -4.93
C VAL A 342 22.55 1.58 -4.04
N VAL A 343 21.58 1.84 -3.16
CA VAL A 343 21.58 3.03 -2.30
C VAL A 343 22.67 2.96 -1.25
N SER A 344 22.81 1.82 -0.55
CA SER A 344 23.79 1.68 0.55
C SER A 344 25.26 1.73 0.11
N HIS A 345 25.56 1.41 -1.15
CA HIS A 345 26.91 1.42 -1.70
C HIS A 345 27.17 2.61 -2.63
N ALA A 346 26.20 3.49 -2.81
CA ALA A 346 26.37 4.66 -3.65
C ALA A 346 27.37 5.66 -3.03
N ARG A 347 28.44 5.99 -3.77
CA ARG A 347 29.43 7.04 -3.39
C ARG A 347 28.95 8.45 -3.77
N GLN A 348 27.97 8.54 -4.63
CA GLN A 348 27.30 9.75 -5.10
C GLN A 348 25.80 9.56 -5.02
N THR A 349 25.00 10.48 -5.56
CA THR A 349 23.56 10.32 -5.66
C THR A 349 23.21 8.99 -6.35
N PRO A 350 22.49 8.06 -5.68
CA PRO A 350 22.16 6.79 -6.29
C PRO A 350 21.24 7.00 -7.50
N PRO A 351 21.29 6.12 -8.50
CA PRO A 351 20.31 6.14 -9.58
C PRO A 351 18.91 5.94 -9.02
N THR A 352 17.90 6.48 -9.67
CA THR A 352 16.51 6.24 -9.30
C THR A 352 16.16 4.74 -9.48
N PHE A 353 15.09 4.29 -8.83
CA PHE A 353 14.61 2.91 -8.99
C PHE A 353 14.34 2.57 -10.47
N SER A 354 13.75 3.51 -11.23
CA SER A 354 13.49 3.35 -12.67
C SER A 354 14.78 3.26 -13.50
N GLU A 355 15.80 4.02 -13.16
CA GLU A 355 17.11 3.94 -13.82
C GLU A 355 17.80 2.61 -13.54
N MET A 356 17.77 2.16 -12.27
CA MET A 356 18.25 0.82 -11.91
C MET A 356 17.55 -0.27 -12.73
N ALA A 357 16.21 -0.20 -12.83
CA ALA A 357 15.44 -1.19 -13.58
C ALA A 357 15.84 -1.22 -15.07
N ARG A 358 16.11 -0.05 -15.67
CA ARG A 358 16.65 0.05 -17.05
C ARG A 358 18.04 -0.56 -17.15
N LEU A 359 18.94 -0.23 -16.23
CA LEU A 359 20.31 -0.77 -16.23
C LEU A 359 20.30 -2.30 -16.12
N LEU A 360 19.46 -2.86 -15.24
CA LEU A 360 19.28 -4.31 -15.13
C LEU A 360 18.77 -4.93 -16.44
N ALA A 361 17.89 -4.25 -17.17
CA ALA A 361 17.40 -4.73 -18.46
C ALA A 361 18.56 -4.88 -19.48
N TYR A 362 19.52 -3.97 -19.49
CA TYR A 362 20.71 -4.10 -20.37
C TYR A 362 21.56 -5.33 -20.07
N LEU A 363 21.59 -5.82 -18.84
CA LEU A 363 22.31 -7.06 -18.49
C LEU A 363 21.70 -8.31 -19.14
N PHE A 364 20.47 -8.24 -19.61
CA PHE A 364 19.84 -9.31 -20.37
C PHE A 364 20.13 -9.24 -21.89
N LEU A 365 20.71 -8.15 -22.36
CA LEU A 365 21.18 -8.09 -23.74
C LEU A 365 22.33 -9.09 -23.94
N PRO A 366 22.38 -9.79 -25.06
CA PRO A 366 23.56 -10.59 -25.41
C PRO A 366 24.77 -9.66 -25.53
N PRO A 367 25.95 -10.14 -25.15
CA PRO A 367 27.16 -9.40 -25.47
C PRO A 367 27.17 -9.10 -26.98
N ARG A 368 27.43 -7.85 -27.34
CA ARG A 368 27.64 -7.51 -28.77
C ARG A 368 28.69 -8.48 -29.30
N SER A 369 28.32 -9.29 -30.28
CA SER A 369 29.30 -9.97 -31.09
C SER A 369 30.13 -8.88 -31.74
N ASP A 370 31.36 -8.68 -31.33
CA ASP A 370 32.32 -7.91 -32.10
C ASP A 370 32.38 -8.56 -33.46
N SER A 371 31.62 -8.00 -34.42
CA SER A 371 31.80 -8.32 -35.83
C SER A 371 33.11 -7.73 -36.25
N SER A 372 34.19 -8.51 -36.08
CA SER A 372 35.44 -8.31 -36.80
C SER A 372 35.26 -8.47 -38.29
#